data_69ba5f67db1b54f39ecc89702837c3c9
#
_entry.id   69ba5f67db1b54f39ecc89702837c3c9
#
_cell.length_a   1.000
_cell.length_b   1.000
_cell.length_c   1.000
_cell.angle_alpha   90.00
_cell.angle_beta   90.00
_cell.angle_gamma   90.00
#
_symmetry.space_group_name_H-M   'P 1'
#
loop_
_entity.id
_entity.type
_entity.pdbx_description
1 polymer ?
#
loop_
_entity_poly.entity_id
_entity_poly.type
_entity_poly.pdbx_seq_one_letter_code
_entity_poly.pdbx_strand_id
1 'polypeptide(L)'
;LDSLLAGLRVAGAHAAGEAGFGMRPAGPVVFRFADWVRKNVPEGGRIALAGWIHERIGGGRAAYLPVMTGREFFGGDYYAFPRGMVEFDCPPRAYRRREGGYLEYSRLYGITHWCALDLRAADGFKRKIGPGFVPVAKFHLEERTMTVFRVDEPWAAAPTRFLEGEGTLDVRENRILVRPADPAAERLVLRYNWREGLVCRTPGASIGPVAVDENLRFIAVRPGGAEEIEIGYGTHWSPMEPNFDGSFQH
;
A
#
# COMPACT_ATOMS: atom_id res chain seq x y z
N LEU A 1 -0.44 -13.88 15.82
CA LEU A 1 0.41 -13.57 16.99
C LEU A 1 1.89 -13.58 16.59
N ASP A 2 2.33 -14.57 15.81
CA ASP A 2 3.74 -14.76 15.44
C ASP A 2 4.26 -13.65 14.53
N SER A 3 3.46 -13.11 13.61
CA SER A 3 3.85 -11.97 12.77
C SER A 3 3.92 -10.66 13.57
N LEU A 4 3.09 -10.51 14.61
CA LEU A 4 3.14 -9.37 15.52
C LEU A 4 4.39 -9.44 16.40
N LEU A 5 4.74 -10.62 16.86
CA LEU A 5 5.96 -10.87 17.64
C LEU A 5 7.23 -10.74 16.79
N ALA A 6 7.18 -11.15 15.51
CA ALA A 6 8.28 -10.92 14.57
C ALA A 6 8.47 -9.42 14.29
N GLY A 7 7.39 -8.67 14.09
CA GLY A 7 7.42 -7.22 13.93
C GLY A 7 7.93 -6.50 15.18
N LEU A 8 7.53 -6.93 16.37
CA LEU A 8 8.03 -6.40 17.64
C LEU A 8 9.50 -6.76 17.90
N ARG A 9 9.95 -7.95 17.49
CA ARG A 9 11.37 -8.32 17.57
C ARG A 9 12.23 -7.51 16.61
N VAL A 10 11.76 -7.27 15.39
CA VAL A 10 12.45 -6.39 14.44
C VAL A 10 12.49 -4.96 14.95
N ALA A 11 11.40 -4.44 15.51
CA ALA A 11 11.36 -3.11 16.12
C ALA A 11 12.25 -3.04 17.37
N GLY A 12 12.31 -4.09 18.19
CA GLY A 12 13.18 -4.19 19.37
C GLY A 12 14.66 -4.27 19.00
N ALA A 13 15.03 -5.08 18.00
CA ALA A 13 16.41 -5.16 17.48
C ALA A 13 16.88 -3.83 16.87
N HIS A 14 15.99 -3.10 16.21
CA HIS A 14 16.27 -1.77 15.71
C HIS A 14 16.46 -0.73 16.82
N ALA A 15 15.66 -0.80 17.89
CA ALA A 15 15.81 0.09 19.05
C ALA A 15 17.12 -0.18 19.81
N ALA A 16 17.63 -1.42 19.77
CA ALA A 16 18.87 -1.82 20.43
C ALA A 16 20.14 -1.57 19.58
N GLY A 17 20.01 -1.12 18.33
CA GLY A 17 21.17 -0.88 17.45
C GLY A 17 21.88 -2.14 16.97
N GLU A 18 21.29 -3.31 17.16
CA GLU A 18 21.91 -4.62 16.91
C GLU A 18 21.77 -5.11 15.46
N ALA A 19 21.04 -4.39 14.62
CA ALA A 19 20.85 -4.79 13.22
C ALA A 19 22.03 -4.34 12.36
N GLY A 20 22.95 -5.25 12.09
CA GLY A 20 24.18 -5.06 11.34
C GLY A 20 24.06 -4.79 9.85
N PHE A 21 23.07 -4.01 9.40
CA PHE A 21 22.88 -3.63 8.00
C PHE A 21 22.71 -2.11 7.78
N GLY A 22 23.38 -1.27 8.56
CA GLY A 22 23.36 0.18 8.35
C GLY A 22 21.96 0.82 8.50
N MET A 23 21.02 0.11 9.10
CA MET A 23 19.67 0.60 9.34
C MET A 23 19.67 1.58 10.50
N ARG A 24 19.36 2.83 10.21
CA ARG A 24 19.13 3.80 11.27
C ARG A 24 17.88 3.43 12.07
N PRO A 25 17.92 3.49 13.41
CA PRO A 25 16.74 3.25 14.22
C PRO A 25 15.63 4.23 13.85
N ALA A 26 14.38 3.77 13.93
CA ALA A 26 13.23 4.61 13.69
C ALA A 26 13.25 5.81 14.67
N GLY A 27 13.39 7.02 14.14
CA GLY A 27 13.42 8.23 14.96
C GLY A 27 12.06 8.49 15.63
N PRO A 28 12.02 9.33 16.70
CA PRO A 28 10.79 9.64 17.42
C PRO A 28 9.64 10.16 16.54
N VAL A 29 9.98 10.75 15.39
CA VAL A 29 8.99 11.24 14.41
C VAL A 29 8.15 10.12 13.82
N VAL A 30 8.72 8.94 13.63
CA VAL A 30 8.02 7.77 13.07
C VAL A 30 6.92 7.30 14.01
N PHE A 31 7.21 7.24 15.30
CA PHE A 31 6.22 6.86 16.31
C PHE A 31 5.09 7.90 16.39
N ARG A 32 5.42 9.21 16.36
CA ARG A 32 4.41 10.27 16.31
C ARG A 32 3.55 10.19 15.05
N PHE A 33 4.14 9.89 13.91
CA PHE A 33 3.41 9.69 12.66
C PHE A 33 2.50 8.47 12.75
N ALA A 34 2.99 7.34 13.24
CA ALA A 34 2.18 6.13 13.42
C ALA A 34 1.01 6.36 14.38
N ASP A 35 1.22 7.08 15.48
CA ASP A 35 0.15 7.46 16.42
C ASP A 35 -0.90 8.35 15.76
N TRP A 36 -0.45 9.32 14.97
CA TRP A 36 -1.34 10.20 14.22
C TRP A 36 -2.17 9.42 13.22
N VAL A 37 -1.55 8.48 12.46
CA VAL A 37 -2.23 7.62 11.49
C VAL A 37 -3.33 6.80 12.18
N ARG A 38 -3.04 6.14 13.30
CA ARG A 38 -4.04 5.35 14.03
C ARG A 38 -5.27 6.17 14.44
N LYS A 39 -5.06 7.45 14.79
CA LYS A 39 -6.12 8.33 15.28
C LYS A 39 -6.91 9.01 14.18
N ASN A 40 -6.30 9.27 13.03
CA ASN A 40 -6.86 10.18 12.02
C ASN A 40 -7.18 9.52 10.67
N VAL A 41 -6.59 8.35 10.39
CA VAL A 41 -6.89 7.61 9.16
C VAL A 41 -7.98 6.60 9.44
N PRO A 42 -9.12 6.62 8.70
CA PRO A 42 -10.22 5.70 8.96
C PRO A 42 -9.79 4.25 8.76
N GLU A 43 -10.52 3.32 9.38
CA GLU A 43 -10.35 1.89 9.12
C GLU A 43 -10.61 1.62 7.63
N GLY A 44 -9.78 0.78 7.00
CA GLY A 44 -9.84 0.58 5.55
C GLY A 44 -9.20 1.68 4.71
N GLY A 45 -8.89 2.85 5.30
CA GLY A 45 -8.17 3.92 4.61
C GLY A 45 -6.73 3.54 4.31
N ARG A 46 -6.23 4.02 3.18
CA ARG A 46 -4.87 3.75 2.68
C ARG A 46 -4.08 5.04 2.59
N ILE A 47 -2.77 4.92 2.78
CA ILE A 47 -1.85 6.05 2.79
C ILE A 47 -0.84 5.88 1.66
N ALA A 48 -0.68 6.91 0.84
CA ALA A 48 0.34 6.93 -0.19
C ALA A 48 1.54 7.79 0.25
N LEU A 49 2.74 7.24 0.09
CA LEU A 49 4.00 7.92 0.32
C LEU A 49 4.53 8.40 -1.03
N ALA A 50 4.43 9.70 -1.31
CA ALA A 50 4.88 10.27 -2.57
C ALA A 50 6.39 10.52 -2.56
N GLY A 51 7.07 10.03 -3.60
CA GLY A 51 8.52 10.20 -3.74
C GLY A 51 9.32 9.41 -2.71
N TRP A 52 10.49 9.94 -2.34
CA TRP A 52 11.47 9.27 -1.47
C TRP A 52 11.20 9.39 0.04
N ILE A 53 9.93 9.53 0.43
CA ILE A 53 9.55 9.62 1.86
C ILE A 53 9.96 8.36 2.60
N HIS A 54 9.79 7.20 1.99
CA HIS A 54 10.15 5.92 2.59
C HIS A 54 11.63 5.84 3.03
N GLU A 55 12.55 6.50 2.32
CA GLU A 55 13.95 6.58 2.72
C GLU A 55 14.18 7.45 3.95
N ARG A 56 13.31 8.42 4.18
CA ARG A 56 13.43 9.39 5.29
C ARG A 56 12.64 8.97 6.52
N ILE A 57 11.59 8.18 6.33
CA ILE A 57 10.85 7.56 7.43
C ILE A 57 11.48 6.20 7.71
N GLY A 58 12.23 6.10 8.80
CA GLY A 58 12.74 4.84 9.32
C GLY A 58 13.88 4.19 8.55
N GLY A 59 14.79 5.00 8.01
CA GLY A 59 16.04 4.50 7.43
C GLY A 59 15.85 3.67 6.17
N GLY A 60 14.85 3.98 5.36
CA GLY A 60 14.62 3.34 4.07
C GLY A 60 13.60 2.19 4.08
N ARG A 61 13.00 1.86 5.21
CA ARG A 61 12.04 0.76 5.29
C ARG A 61 10.72 1.19 5.91
N ALA A 62 9.74 1.49 5.06
CA ALA A 62 8.39 1.79 5.50
C ALA A 62 7.56 0.53 5.85
N ALA A 63 8.13 -0.68 5.68
CA ALA A 63 7.42 -1.95 5.85
C ALA A 63 6.86 -2.18 7.27
N TYR A 64 7.41 -1.55 8.30
CA TYR A 64 6.88 -1.63 9.66
C TYR A 64 5.69 -0.70 9.92
N LEU A 65 5.46 0.32 9.09
CA LEU A 65 4.33 1.24 9.26
C LEU A 65 2.97 0.53 9.23
N PRO A 66 2.68 -0.41 8.31
CA PRO A 66 1.45 -1.18 8.35
C PRO A 66 1.25 -1.94 9.65
N VAL A 67 2.31 -2.56 10.18
CA VAL A 67 2.28 -3.30 11.46
C VAL A 67 1.99 -2.38 12.63
N MET A 68 2.65 -1.20 12.67
CA MET A 68 2.48 -0.22 13.74
C MET A 68 1.11 0.46 13.70
N THR A 69 0.52 0.63 12.54
CA THR A 69 -0.68 1.46 12.38
C THR A 69 -1.96 0.67 12.12
N GLY A 70 -1.86 -0.57 11.66
CA GLY A 70 -2.99 -1.34 11.16
C GLY A 70 -3.58 -0.75 9.86
N ARG A 71 -2.81 0.05 9.13
CA ARG A 71 -3.24 0.68 7.87
C ARG A 71 -2.32 0.25 6.73
N GLU A 72 -2.85 0.24 5.52
CA GLU A 72 -2.08 -0.09 4.32
C GLU A 72 -1.37 1.14 3.76
N PHE A 73 -0.14 0.94 3.28
CA PHE A 73 0.69 1.98 2.70
C PHE A 73 1.03 1.65 1.25
N PHE A 74 1.02 2.70 0.42
CA PHE A 74 1.52 2.69 -0.96
C PHE A 74 2.82 3.50 -1.05
N GLY A 75 3.69 3.13 -1.97
CA GLY A 75 5.02 3.74 -2.04
C GLY A 75 5.93 3.06 -1.01
N GLY A 76 6.28 1.85 -1.28
CA GLY A 76 7.11 1.02 -0.40
C GLY A 76 8.56 0.96 -0.82
N ASP A 77 9.27 0.07 -0.20
CA ASP A 77 10.70 -0.13 -0.24
C ASP A 77 11.20 -0.54 -1.64
N TYR A 78 12.10 0.26 -2.19
CA TYR A 78 12.69 0.08 -3.51
C TYR A 78 13.44 -1.25 -3.67
N TYR A 79 14.00 -1.77 -2.58
CA TYR A 79 14.90 -2.93 -2.61
C TYR A 79 14.20 -4.27 -2.39
N ALA A 80 12.96 -4.28 -1.93
CA ALA A 80 12.28 -5.50 -1.51
C ALA A 80 11.48 -6.18 -2.63
N PHE A 81 11.34 -5.55 -3.81
CA PHE A 81 10.48 -6.08 -4.86
C PHE A 81 11.17 -6.11 -6.22
N PRO A 82 11.00 -7.19 -7.01
CA PRO A 82 11.49 -7.24 -8.39
C PRO A 82 10.94 -6.09 -9.23
N ARG A 83 11.78 -5.54 -10.12
CA ARG A 83 11.34 -4.51 -11.08
C ARG A 83 10.09 -4.97 -11.81
N GLY A 84 9.08 -4.10 -11.90
CA GLY A 84 7.79 -4.40 -12.54
C GLY A 84 6.71 -4.95 -11.59
N MET A 85 7.02 -5.32 -10.35
CA MET A 85 6.00 -5.75 -9.38
C MET A 85 5.38 -4.61 -8.59
N VAL A 86 6.07 -3.49 -8.45
CA VAL A 86 5.58 -2.27 -7.81
C VAL A 86 6.02 -1.08 -8.64
N GLU A 87 5.10 -0.21 -9.01
CA GLU A 87 5.48 1.10 -9.51
C GLU A 87 5.92 1.94 -8.31
N PHE A 88 7.22 2.17 -8.22
CA PHE A 88 7.85 2.98 -7.17
C PHE A 88 7.41 4.44 -7.21
N ASP A 89 6.98 4.89 -8.36
CA ASP A 89 6.36 6.18 -8.55
C ASP A 89 4.88 6.08 -8.18
N CYS A 90 4.56 6.35 -6.94
CA CYS A 90 3.17 6.48 -6.51
C CYS A 90 2.72 7.93 -6.65
N PRO A 91 1.77 8.28 -7.53
CA PRO A 91 1.16 7.42 -8.54
C PRO A 91 2.06 7.20 -9.77
N PRO A 92 1.73 6.23 -10.63
CA PRO A 92 2.40 6.01 -11.90
C PRO A 92 2.51 7.27 -12.76
N ARG A 93 3.52 7.33 -13.64
CA ARG A 93 3.77 8.49 -14.50
C ARG A 93 2.55 8.91 -15.32
N ALA A 94 1.74 7.95 -15.76
CA ALA A 94 0.51 8.19 -16.50
C ALA A 94 -0.47 9.07 -15.71
N TYR A 95 -0.67 8.76 -14.44
CA TYR A 95 -1.54 9.54 -13.54
C TYR A 95 -0.89 10.88 -13.15
N ARG A 96 0.43 10.90 -12.90
CA ARG A 96 1.13 12.13 -12.52
C ARG A 96 1.11 13.23 -13.57
N ARG A 97 0.91 12.89 -14.85
CA ARG A 97 0.96 13.83 -15.96
C ARG A 97 -0.38 14.40 -16.37
N ARG A 98 -1.48 13.79 -15.95
CA ARG A 98 -2.82 14.26 -16.28
C ARG A 98 -3.42 15.05 -15.14
N GLU A 99 -4.25 16.02 -15.48
CA GLU A 99 -5.05 16.76 -14.52
C GLU A 99 -5.98 15.82 -13.76
N GLY A 100 -6.11 16.01 -12.45
CA GLY A 100 -6.93 15.13 -11.60
C GLY A 100 -6.40 13.70 -11.42
N GLY A 101 -5.28 13.33 -12.04
CA GLY A 101 -4.78 11.95 -12.02
C GLY A 101 -4.44 11.42 -10.63
N TYR A 102 -4.01 12.27 -9.70
CA TYR A 102 -3.80 11.87 -8.29
C TYR A 102 -5.12 11.49 -7.63
N LEU A 103 -6.18 12.24 -7.88
CA LEU A 103 -7.50 11.98 -7.31
C LEU A 103 -8.10 10.70 -7.90
N GLU A 104 -7.96 10.51 -9.22
CA GLU A 104 -8.38 9.31 -9.91
C GLU A 104 -7.66 8.07 -9.38
N TYR A 105 -6.33 8.13 -9.25
CA TYR A 105 -5.54 7.06 -8.67
C TYR A 105 -5.94 6.77 -7.21
N SER A 106 -6.21 7.83 -6.44
CA SER A 106 -6.71 7.69 -5.07
C SER A 106 -8.03 6.95 -5.02
N ARG A 107 -8.95 7.28 -5.93
CA ARG A 107 -10.26 6.61 -6.03
C ARG A 107 -10.13 5.15 -6.42
N LEU A 108 -9.25 4.82 -7.37
CA LEU A 108 -9.02 3.43 -7.80
C LEU A 108 -8.52 2.56 -6.65
N TYR A 109 -7.59 3.06 -5.85
CA TYR A 109 -6.97 2.29 -4.78
C TYR A 109 -7.56 2.51 -3.39
N GLY A 110 -8.52 3.42 -3.23
CA GLY A 110 -9.06 3.79 -1.92
C GLY A 110 -8.03 4.51 -1.04
N ILE A 111 -7.12 5.30 -1.65
CA ILE A 111 -6.12 6.09 -0.93
C ILE A 111 -6.79 7.32 -0.35
N THR A 112 -6.86 7.40 0.97
CA THR A 112 -7.50 8.51 1.68
C THR A 112 -6.52 9.60 2.11
N HIS A 113 -5.23 9.26 2.18
CA HIS A 113 -4.19 10.19 2.61
C HIS A 113 -2.93 10.08 1.75
N TRP A 114 -2.31 11.23 1.52
CA TRP A 114 -1.03 11.34 0.83
C TRP A 114 0.01 11.99 1.72
N CYS A 115 1.19 11.43 1.78
CA CYS A 115 2.34 12.04 2.41
C CYS A 115 3.29 12.57 1.34
N ALA A 116 3.71 13.83 1.45
CA ALA A 116 4.67 14.44 0.54
C ALA A 116 5.73 15.21 1.32
N LEU A 117 6.99 15.13 0.89
CA LEU A 117 8.06 15.95 1.43
C LEU A 117 7.95 17.38 0.92
N ASP A 118 8.18 18.36 1.81
CA ASP A 118 8.41 19.74 1.44
C ASP A 118 9.79 19.87 0.76
N LEU A 119 9.79 19.58 -0.52
CA LEU A 119 10.87 19.97 -1.40
C LEU A 119 10.49 21.29 -2.05
N ARG A 120 11.46 22.04 -2.57
CA ARG A 120 11.15 23.08 -3.57
C ARG A 120 10.32 22.53 -4.74
N ALA A 121 10.33 21.22 -4.95
CA ALA A 121 9.39 20.47 -5.77
C ALA A 121 7.99 20.27 -5.12
N ALA A 122 7.77 20.60 -3.85
CA ALA A 122 6.46 20.47 -3.20
C ALA A 122 5.46 21.53 -3.70
N ASP A 123 5.95 22.68 -4.16
CA ASP A 123 5.08 23.58 -4.93
C ASP A 123 4.64 22.96 -6.25
N GLY A 124 5.45 22.09 -6.82
CA GLY A 124 5.09 21.22 -7.93
C GLY A 124 4.07 20.15 -7.51
N PHE A 125 4.22 19.55 -6.33
CA PHE A 125 3.27 18.58 -5.80
C PHE A 125 1.94 19.26 -5.50
N LYS A 126 1.93 20.36 -4.72
CA LYS A 126 0.72 21.15 -4.45
C LYS A 126 0.00 21.61 -5.71
N ARG A 127 0.75 22.04 -6.72
CA ARG A 127 0.16 22.42 -8.01
C ARG A 127 -0.37 21.24 -8.82
N LYS A 128 0.21 20.05 -8.64
CA LYS A 128 -0.17 18.84 -9.38
C LYS A 128 -1.30 18.05 -8.73
N ILE A 129 -1.40 18.05 -7.39
CA ILE A 129 -2.47 17.32 -6.72
C ILE A 129 -3.83 17.97 -6.91
N GLY A 130 -3.86 19.28 -7.19
CA GLY A 130 -5.09 20.00 -7.50
C GLY A 130 -6.08 20.15 -6.34
N PRO A 131 -7.28 20.63 -6.63
CA PRO A 131 -8.38 20.64 -5.68
C PRO A 131 -8.76 19.21 -5.28
N GLY A 132 -9.28 19.01 -4.08
CA GLY A 132 -9.63 17.67 -3.56
C GLY A 132 -8.61 17.10 -2.57
N PHE A 133 -7.58 17.89 -2.20
CA PHE A 133 -6.61 17.51 -1.19
C PHE A 133 -6.41 18.61 -0.15
N VAL A 134 -6.61 18.29 1.12
CA VAL A 134 -6.50 19.24 2.24
C VAL A 134 -5.30 18.87 3.12
N PRO A 135 -4.36 19.78 3.38
CA PRO A 135 -3.27 19.51 4.31
C PRO A 135 -3.83 19.38 5.74
N VAL A 136 -3.54 18.28 6.42
CA VAL A 136 -4.09 17.94 7.73
C VAL A 136 -3.04 17.76 8.82
N ALA A 137 -1.79 17.49 8.46
CA ALA A 137 -0.69 17.36 9.43
C ALA A 137 0.66 17.66 8.79
N LYS A 138 1.65 17.98 9.65
CA LYS A 138 3.05 18.16 9.26
C LYS A 138 3.96 17.45 10.25
N PHE A 139 5.00 16.81 9.73
CA PHE A 139 6.03 16.12 10.52
C PHE A 139 7.41 16.58 10.05
N HIS A 140 8.23 17.03 10.99
CA HIS A 140 9.60 17.44 10.70
C HIS A 140 10.50 16.20 10.69
N LEU A 141 11.07 15.92 9.54
CA LEU A 141 12.01 14.83 9.28
C LEU A 141 13.40 15.45 9.10
N GLU A 142 14.19 15.51 10.15
CA GLU A 142 15.52 16.15 10.11
C GLU A 142 15.49 17.52 9.41
N GLU A 143 16.02 17.61 8.19
CA GLU A 143 16.11 18.83 7.40
C GLU A 143 14.84 19.14 6.56
N ARG A 144 13.82 18.30 6.59
CA ARG A 144 12.65 18.39 5.72
C ARG A 144 11.34 18.25 6.47
N THR A 145 10.29 18.78 5.90
CA THR A 145 8.94 18.63 6.45
C THR A 145 8.14 17.71 5.53
N MET A 146 7.55 16.69 6.11
CA MET A 146 6.54 15.88 5.48
C MET A 146 5.16 16.48 5.78
N THR A 147 4.39 16.78 4.74
CA THR A 147 2.99 17.20 4.86
C THR A 147 2.09 16.03 4.52
N VAL A 148 1.10 15.80 5.36
CA VAL A 148 0.02 14.82 5.11
C VAL A 148 -1.18 15.56 4.55
N PHE A 149 -1.67 15.09 3.42
CA PHE A 149 -2.88 15.59 2.76
C PHE A 149 -3.97 14.54 2.88
N ARG A 150 -5.16 14.97 3.28
CA ARG A 150 -6.37 14.15 3.21
C ARG A 150 -7.05 14.36 1.85
N VAL A 151 -7.56 13.30 1.28
CA VAL A 151 -8.46 13.37 0.12
C VAL A 151 -9.82 13.91 0.58
N ASP A 152 -10.26 15.02 0.00
CA ASP A 152 -11.49 15.72 0.36
C ASP A 152 -12.63 15.33 -0.57
N GLU A 153 -12.98 14.05 -0.55
CA GLU A 153 -14.02 13.44 -1.33
C GLU A 153 -14.95 12.60 -0.43
N PRO A 154 -16.26 12.54 -0.70
CA PRO A 154 -17.20 11.80 0.16
C PRO A 154 -16.83 10.32 0.39
N TRP A 155 -16.32 9.63 -0.64
CA TRP A 155 -15.92 8.23 -0.54
C TRP A 155 -14.72 8.02 0.40
N ALA A 156 -13.88 9.03 0.63
CA ALA A 156 -12.71 8.93 1.49
C ALA A 156 -13.06 8.91 2.99
N ALA A 157 -14.28 9.30 3.36
CA ALA A 157 -14.76 9.22 4.74
C ALA A 157 -15.11 7.78 5.16
N ALA A 158 -15.57 6.96 4.20
CA ALA A 158 -15.88 5.54 4.41
C ALA A 158 -15.22 4.69 3.31
N PRO A 159 -13.90 4.57 3.34
CA PRO A 159 -13.16 3.89 2.29
C PRO A 159 -13.45 2.38 2.31
N THR A 160 -13.61 1.80 1.12
CA THR A 160 -13.76 0.37 0.94
C THR A 160 -12.56 -0.21 0.19
N ARG A 161 -12.25 -1.46 0.48
CA ARG A 161 -11.22 -2.25 -0.24
C ARG A 161 -11.78 -2.93 -1.49
N PHE A 162 -13.06 -2.73 -1.76
CA PHE A 162 -13.73 -3.21 -2.96
C PHE A 162 -13.91 -2.07 -3.95
N LEU A 163 -13.58 -2.31 -5.22
CA LEU A 163 -13.94 -1.44 -6.32
C LEU A 163 -15.38 -1.73 -6.76
N GLU A 164 -15.77 -3.01 -6.67
CA GLU A 164 -17.10 -3.51 -7.03
C GLU A 164 -17.52 -4.56 -6.01
N GLY A 165 -18.76 -4.50 -5.55
CA GLY A 165 -19.31 -5.36 -4.52
C GLY A 165 -18.95 -4.92 -3.10
N GLU A 166 -19.35 -5.73 -2.11
CA GLU A 166 -19.21 -5.45 -0.69
C GLU A 166 -18.79 -6.70 0.09
N GLY A 167 -18.18 -6.47 1.25
CA GLY A 167 -17.74 -7.55 2.12
C GLY A 167 -16.64 -7.09 3.09
N THR A 168 -15.96 -8.07 3.69
CA THR A 168 -14.78 -7.81 4.53
C THR A 168 -13.56 -8.52 3.99
N LEU A 169 -12.38 -7.94 4.24
CA LEU A 169 -11.08 -8.50 3.86
C LEU A 169 -10.17 -8.59 5.07
N ASP A 170 -9.56 -9.77 5.26
CA ASP A 170 -8.38 -9.94 6.13
C ASP A 170 -7.17 -10.19 5.23
N VAL A 171 -6.27 -9.21 5.17
CA VAL A 171 -5.08 -9.27 4.32
C VAL A 171 -3.87 -9.47 5.18
N ARG A 172 -3.17 -10.57 4.94
CA ARG A 172 -1.93 -10.95 5.64
C ARG A 172 -0.85 -11.28 4.63
N GLU A 173 0.34 -11.54 5.11
CA GLU A 173 1.42 -12.02 4.27
C GLU A 173 0.98 -13.28 3.51
N ASN A 174 1.07 -13.23 2.18
CA ASN A 174 0.72 -14.31 1.26
C ASN A 174 -0.74 -14.84 1.32
N ARG A 175 -1.64 -14.12 1.97
CA ARG A 175 -3.05 -14.51 2.09
C ARG A 175 -4.00 -13.31 2.08
N ILE A 176 -5.03 -13.41 1.27
CA ILE A 176 -6.21 -12.53 1.32
C ILE A 176 -7.41 -13.42 1.61
N LEU A 177 -8.11 -13.12 2.69
CA LEU A 177 -9.36 -13.77 3.05
C LEU A 177 -10.50 -12.81 2.74
N VAL A 178 -11.38 -13.22 1.85
CA VAL A 178 -12.53 -12.44 1.39
C VAL A 178 -13.80 -13.04 1.98
N ARG A 179 -14.61 -12.22 2.65
CA ARG A 179 -15.96 -12.60 3.09
C ARG A 179 -16.94 -11.68 2.36
N PRO A 180 -17.59 -12.18 1.27
CA PRO A 180 -18.61 -11.42 0.57
C PRO A 180 -19.76 -11.05 1.49
N ALA A 181 -20.35 -9.86 1.32
CA ALA A 181 -21.63 -9.53 1.96
C ALA A 181 -22.77 -10.38 1.38
N ASP A 182 -22.66 -10.71 0.08
CA ASP A 182 -23.55 -11.63 -0.63
C ASP A 182 -22.72 -12.75 -1.29
N PRO A 183 -22.75 -13.99 -0.76
CA PRO A 183 -22.08 -15.13 -1.36
C PRO A 183 -22.60 -15.51 -2.76
N ALA A 184 -23.81 -15.09 -3.13
CA ALA A 184 -24.39 -15.32 -4.45
C ALA A 184 -24.03 -14.22 -5.46
N ALA A 185 -23.29 -13.20 -5.07
CA ALA A 185 -22.84 -12.16 -5.97
C ALA A 185 -22.11 -12.75 -7.19
N GLU A 186 -22.41 -12.25 -8.38
CA GLU A 186 -21.77 -12.68 -9.61
C GLU A 186 -20.27 -12.42 -9.57
N ARG A 187 -19.87 -11.25 -9.07
CA ARG A 187 -18.49 -10.81 -9.01
C ARG A 187 -18.26 -9.77 -7.92
N LEU A 188 -17.05 -9.83 -7.34
CA LEU A 188 -16.47 -8.78 -6.54
C LEU A 188 -15.16 -8.33 -7.20
N VAL A 189 -14.79 -7.07 -7.08
CA VAL A 189 -13.48 -6.56 -7.55
C VAL A 189 -12.76 -5.94 -6.38
N LEU A 190 -11.61 -6.51 -6.04
CA LEU A 190 -10.77 -6.05 -4.95
C LEU A 190 -9.81 -4.96 -5.46
N ARG A 191 -9.60 -3.90 -4.67
CA ARG A 191 -8.61 -2.84 -4.96
C ARG A 191 -7.17 -3.30 -4.71
N TYR A 192 -6.84 -4.50 -5.21
CA TYR A 192 -5.52 -5.13 -5.14
C TYR A 192 -5.09 -5.56 -6.53
N ASN A 193 -3.83 -5.34 -6.84
CA ASN A 193 -3.28 -5.69 -8.14
C ASN A 193 -3.33 -7.20 -8.36
N TRP A 194 -3.82 -7.59 -9.51
CA TRP A 194 -3.65 -8.95 -10.00
C TRP A 194 -2.17 -9.27 -10.18
N ARG A 195 -1.78 -10.45 -9.78
CA ARG A 195 -0.46 -11.01 -10.04
C ARG A 195 -0.60 -12.43 -10.54
N GLU A 196 0.24 -12.80 -11.49
CA GLU A 196 0.36 -14.17 -11.92
C GLU A 196 0.84 -15.03 -10.74
N GLY A 197 0.34 -16.24 -10.66
CA GLY A 197 0.61 -17.14 -9.53
C GLY A 197 -0.35 -17.01 -8.34
N LEU A 198 -1.28 -16.03 -8.35
CA LEU A 198 -2.38 -16.03 -7.40
C LEU A 198 -3.34 -17.19 -7.70
N VAL A 199 -3.74 -17.89 -6.66
CA VAL A 199 -4.68 -19.01 -6.72
C VAL A 199 -5.81 -18.82 -5.70
N CYS A 200 -7.01 -19.24 -6.09
CA CYS A 200 -8.13 -19.40 -5.17
C CYS A 200 -8.02 -20.79 -4.53
N ARG A 201 -8.04 -20.86 -3.21
CA ARG A 201 -7.94 -22.11 -2.46
C ARG A 201 -9.30 -22.63 -1.99
N THR A 202 -10.36 -21.84 -2.19
CA THR A 202 -11.73 -22.21 -1.79
C THR A 202 -12.44 -22.93 -2.96
N PRO A 203 -12.92 -24.17 -2.77
CA PRO A 203 -13.68 -24.87 -3.79
C PRO A 203 -14.94 -24.11 -4.20
N GLY A 204 -15.28 -24.13 -5.47
CA GLY A 204 -16.44 -23.44 -6.03
C GLY A 204 -16.26 -21.96 -6.31
N ALA A 205 -15.33 -21.29 -5.62
CA ALA A 205 -14.95 -19.92 -5.91
C ALA A 205 -13.86 -19.85 -6.97
N SER A 206 -13.75 -18.70 -7.64
CA SER A 206 -12.68 -18.46 -8.62
C SER A 206 -12.19 -17.03 -8.58
N ILE A 207 -10.95 -16.82 -9.06
CA ILE A 207 -10.34 -15.49 -9.18
C ILE A 207 -9.78 -15.30 -10.59
N GLY A 208 -9.65 -14.04 -10.97
CA GLY A 208 -9.04 -13.68 -12.24
C GLY A 208 -8.71 -12.19 -12.32
N PRO A 209 -8.00 -11.78 -13.38
CA PRO A 209 -7.72 -10.38 -13.61
C PRO A 209 -8.93 -9.65 -14.16
N VAL A 210 -9.14 -8.42 -13.72
CA VAL A 210 -10.03 -7.45 -14.36
C VAL A 210 -9.24 -6.19 -14.67
N ALA A 211 -9.28 -5.74 -15.92
CA ALA A 211 -8.65 -4.50 -16.33
C ALA A 211 -9.45 -3.31 -15.74
N VAL A 212 -8.76 -2.43 -15.03
CA VAL A 212 -9.34 -1.20 -14.48
C VAL A 212 -8.77 0.05 -15.17
N ASP A 213 -7.64 -0.12 -15.83
CA ASP A 213 -6.96 0.86 -16.69
C ASP A 213 -6.12 0.07 -17.72
N GLU A 214 -5.53 0.76 -18.69
CA GLU A 214 -4.67 0.16 -19.74
C GLU A 214 -3.57 -0.74 -19.18
N ASN A 215 -2.98 -0.36 -18.04
CA ASN A 215 -1.86 -1.06 -17.40
C ASN A 215 -2.17 -1.64 -16.02
N LEU A 216 -3.38 -1.44 -15.51
CA LEU A 216 -3.76 -1.88 -14.17
C LEU A 216 -4.81 -2.99 -14.25
N ARG A 217 -4.52 -4.08 -13.56
CA ARG A 217 -5.44 -5.19 -13.38
C ARG A 217 -5.65 -5.45 -11.91
N PHE A 218 -6.89 -5.52 -11.49
CA PHE A 218 -7.26 -5.87 -10.13
C PHE A 218 -7.72 -7.33 -10.03
N ILE A 219 -7.86 -7.81 -8.80
CA ILE A 219 -8.33 -9.16 -8.51
C ILE A 219 -9.86 -9.14 -8.57
N ALA A 220 -10.43 -9.85 -9.56
CA ALA A 220 -11.84 -10.20 -9.56
C ALA A 220 -12.04 -11.52 -8.83
N VAL A 221 -13.10 -11.61 -8.03
CA VAL A 221 -13.49 -12.79 -7.27
C VAL A 221 -14.91 -13.16 -7.65
N ARG A 222 -15.15 -14.41 -7.99
CA ARG A 222 -16.48 -15.00 -8.14
C ARG A 222 -16.71 -15.91 -6.94
N PRO A 223 -17.60 -15.56 -6.03
CA PRO A 223 -17.79 -16.33 -4.78
C PRO A 223 -18.28 -17.75 -5.00
N GLY A 224 -19.16 -17.98 -5.98
CA GLY A 224 -19.72 -19.32 -6.22
C GLY A 224 -20.49 -19.90 -5.04
N GLY A 225 -21.10 -19.05 -4.22
CA GLY A 225 -21.82 -19.43 -3.01
C GLY A 225 -20.96 -19.56 -1.76
N ALA A 226 -19.64 -19.32 -1.83
CA ALA A 226 -18.75 -19.41 -0.70
C ALA A 226 -18.86 -18.19 0.22
N GLU A 227 -19.03 -18.42 1.52
CA GLU A 227 -19.07 -17.37 2.54
C GLU A 227 -17.68 -16.84 2.89
N GLU A 228 -16.63 -17.63 2.64
CA GLU A 228 -15.25 -17.27 2.87
C GLU A 228 -14.37 -17.80 1.74
N ILE A 229 -13.55 -16.91 1.16
CA ILE A 229 -12.71 -17.21 0.00
C ILE A 229 -11.26 -16.91 0.35
N GLU A 230 -10.41 -17.92 0.26
CA GLU A 230 -8.97 -17.76 0.49
C GLU A 230 -8.24 -17.63 -0.84
N ILE A 231 -7.45 -16.54 -0.96
CA ILE A 231 -6.57 -16.24 -2.07
C ILE A 231 -5.13 -16.23 -1.55
N GLY A 232 -4.24 -16.88 -2.25
CA GLY A 232 -2.82 -16.89 -1.92
C GLY A 232 -1.98 -17.19 -3.14
N TYR A 233 -0.68 -17.27 -2.96
CA TYR A 233 0.19 -17.78 -4.01
C TYR A 233 0.15 -19.30 -4.06
N GLY A 234 0.22 -19.89 -5.26
CA GLY A 234 0.33 -21.31 -5.46
C GLY A 234 1.61 -21.89 -4.82
N THR A 235 1.64 -23.20 -4.59
CA THR A 235 2.76 -23.92 -3.95
C THR A 235 4.07 -23.87 -4.75
N HIS A 236 4.04 -23.42 -6.00
CA HIS A 236 5.20 -23.19 -6.86
C HIS A 236 5.70 -21.74 -6.82
N TRP A 237 5.59 -21.06 -5.69
CA TRP A 237 6.47 -19.94 -5.45
C TRP A 237 7.87 -20.52 -5.21
N SER A 238 8.53 -20.93 -6.28
CA SER A 238 9.98 -20.95 -6.32
C SER A 238 10.38 -19.49 -6.04
N PRO A 239 11.10 -19.20 -4.96
CA PRO A 239 11.73 -17.88 -4.88
C PRO A 239 12.44 -17.76 -6.22
N MET A 240 12.12 -16.72 -7.01
CA MET A 240 12.91 -16.45 -8.21
C MET A 240 14.33 -16.46 -7.73
N GLU A 241 15.12 -17.47 -8.16
CA GLU A 241 16.55 -17.37 -8.01
C GLU A 241 16.89 -16.01 -8.60
N PRO A 242 17.48 -15.09 -7.83
CA PRO A 242 17.89 -13.84 -8.39
C PRO A 242 18.84 -14.22 -9.52
N ASN A 243 18.42 -14.10 -10.77
CA ASN A 243 19.31 -14.03 -11.88
C ASN A 243 20.15 -12.78 -11.69
N PHE A 244 21.11 -12.87 -10.79
CA PHE A 244 22.25 -11.99 -10.71
C PHE A 244 23.16 -12.34 -11.89
N ASP A 245 22.71 -12.05 -13.11
CA ASP A 245 23.66 -11.73 -14.12
C ASP A 245 24.17 -10.34 -13.79
N GLY A 246 25.43 -10.22 -13.43
CA GLY A 246 26.04 -8.99 -12.94
C GLY A 246 26.16 -7.86 -13.96
N SER A 247 25.20 -7.67 -14.85
CA SER A 247 25.17 -6.59 -15.83
C SER A 247 24.39 -5.39 -15.29
N PHE A 248 25.05 -4.58 -14.46
CA PHE A 248 24.70 -3.17 -14.34
C PHE A 248 25.11 -2.47 -15.62
N GLN A 249 24.17 -2.25 -16.53
CA GLN A 249 24.34 -1.24 -17.55
C GLN A 249 23.95 0.12 -16.96
N HIS A 250 24.95 1.01 -16.95
CA HIS A 250 24.88 2.43 -16.57
C HIS A 250 23.92 3.25 -17.45
#